data_9a1b31b24c977dc437a8f283c5ac63b7
#
_entry.id   9a1b31b24c977dc437a8f283c5ac63b7
#
_cell.length_a   1.000
_cell.length_b   1.000
_cell.length_c   1.000
_cell.angle_alpha   90.00
_cell.angle_beta   90.00
_cell.angle_gamma   90.00
#
_symmetry.space_group_name_H-M   'P 1'
#
loop_
_entity.id
_entity.type
_entity.pdbx_description
1 polymer ?
#
loop_
_entity_poly.entity_id
_entity_poly.type
_entity_poly.pdbx_seq_one_letter_code
_entity_poly.pdbx_strand_id
1 'polypeptide(L)'
;MRLLSTILLLACGGAMAGERPNVVILLADDAGWGDYSFNGNRQLATPHIDSLAQDGAHFARFFVQPVCSPTRAEFLTGRYHRRLGVTGVSTGQERMNPSEKTFADSFKAAGYITGIFGKWHNGSQWPYHPLARGFDTFWGYTSGHWGEYFDAPLEHNGVMVKSEGYIVDVLTDKALQFIERNKARPFLCYVPFTTPHSPFSVPPQDWERYKDKPLIQTAVLPKEENPDATRCVLAMLANQDRNVGRILAKLKELDLENDTIVIYFSDNGPNTARWNGNMKGKKGSVDEGGVRSPLFIRWPGKITRGAKVDAI
;
A
#
# COMPACT_ATOMS: atom_id res chain seq x y z
N MET A 1 -33.80 66.29 -10.73
CA MET A 1 -32.60 65.55 -11.01
C MET A 1 -32.49 64.39 -10.04
N ARG A 2 -32.81 63.19 -10.50
CA ARG A 2 -32.66 61.94 -9.70
C ARG A 2 -31.42 61.23 -10.19
N LEU A 3 -30.42 61.07 -9.32
CA LEU A 3 -29.25 60.22 -9.59
C LEU A 3 -29.64 58.77 -9.41
N LEU A 4 -29.59 57.98 -10.47
CA LEU A 4 -29.62 56.52 -10.40
C LEU A 4 -28.16 56.04 -10.05
N SER A 5 -27.99 55.50 -8.87
CA SER A 5 -26.76 54.76 -8.50
C SER A 5 -26.87 53.32 -9.03
N THR A 6 -26.07 53.05 -10.06
CA THR A 6 -25.91 51.68 -10.61
C THR A 6 -24.96 50.91 -9.71
N ILE A 7 -25.45 49.94 -8.97
CA ILE A 7 -24.66 48.98 -8.20
C ILE A 7 -24.12 47.93 -9.18
N LEU A 8 -22.83 47.98 -9.47
CA LEU A 8 -22.12 46.95 -10.24
C LEU A 8 -21.80 45.78 -9.32
N LEU A 9 -22.59 44.71 -9.42
CA LEU A 9 -22.26 43.43 -8.77
C LEU A 9 -21.07 42.82 -9.55
N LEU A 10 -19.88 42.91 -8.98
CA LEU A 10 -18.75 42.06 -9.41
C LEU A 10 -19.07 40.61 -8.98
N ALA A 11 -19.54 39.79 -9.92
CA ALA A 11 -19.54 38.36 -9.78
C ALA A 11 -18.04 37.91 -9.76
N CYS A 12 -17.49 37.69 -8.56
CA CYS A 12 -16.26 36.94 -8.42
C CYS A 12 -16.53 35.53 -8.98
N GLY A 13 -16.13 35.33 -10.23
CA GLY A 13 -16.03 34.00 -10.81
C GLY A 13 -15.05 33.19 -9.96
N GLY A 14 -15.59 32.39 -9.02
CA GLY A 14 -14.82 31.39 -8.35
C GLY A 14 -14.20 30.49 -9.42
N ALA A 15 -12.89 30.52 -9.56
CA ALA A 15 -12.20 29.47 -10.30
C ALA A 15 -12.71 28.13 -9.73
N MET A 16 -13.36 27.34 -10.56
CA MET A 16 -13.74 25.98 -10.22
C MET A 16 -12.43 25.29 -9.80
N ALA A 17 -12.22 25.16 -8.49
CA ALA A 17 -11.12 24.33 -7.98
C ALA A 17 -11.42 22.94 -8.53
N GLY A 18 -10.58 22.46 -9.46
CA GLY A 18 -10.74 21.12 -10.02
C GLY A 18 -10.93 20.14 -8.87
N GLU A 19 -11.85 19.20 -9.03
CA GLU A 19 -12.14 18.16 -8.05
C GLU A 19 -10.84 17.57 -7.54
N ARG A 20 -10.62 17.66 -6.24
CA ARG A 20 -9.42 17.10 -5.58
C ARG A 20 -9.77 15.70 -5.10
N PRO A 21 -9.43 14.63 -5.88
CA PRO A 21 -9.79 13.28 -5.48
C PRO A 21 -9.08 12.88 -4.20
N ASN A 22 -9.71 12.07 -3.38
CA ASN A 22 -9.02 11.35 -2.32
C ASN A 22 -8.03 10.36 -2.93
N VAL A 23 -7.00 10.01 -2.18
CA VAL A 23 -6.01 9.01 -2.60
C VAL A 23 -5.85 7.95 -1.52
N VAL A 24 -6.06 6.70 -1.89
CA VAL A 24 -5.78 5.52 -1.05
C VAL A 24 -4.67 4.72 -1.71
N ILE A 25 -3.59 4.49 -0.99
CA ILE A 25 -2.44 3.72 -1.45
C ILE A 25 -2.30 2.49 -0.57
N LEU A 26 -2.32 1.32 -1.19
CA LEU A 26 -2.25 0.00 -0.56
C LEU A 26 -0.96 -0.67 -1.02
N LEU A 27 -0.03 -0.92 -0.10
CA LEU A 27 1.27 -1.49 -0.40
C LEU A 27 1.46 -2.80 0.35
N ALA A 28 1.63 -3.91 -0.38
CA ALA A 28 2.00 -5.19 0.20
C ALA A 28 3.51 -5.24 0.53
N ASP A 29 3.88 -6.03 1.53
CA ASP A 29 5.25 -6.26 1.98
C ASP A 29 5.67 -7.70 1.65
N ASP A 30 6.60 -7.88 0.72
CA ASP A 30 7.11 -9.19 0.28
C ASP A 30 6.11 -10.07 -0.51
N ALA A 31 5.11 -9.48 -1.15
CA ALA A 31 4.23 -10.21 -2.06
C ALA A 31 4.83 -10.26 -3.48
N GLY A 32 4.87 -11.44 -4.05
CA GLY A 32 5.32 -11.63 -5.43
C GLY A 32 4.24 -11.23 -6.45
N TRP A 33 4.66 -10.94 -7.67
CA TRP A 33 3.74 -10.69 -8.79
C TRP A 33 2.75 -11.85 -8.98
N GLY A 34 3.21 -13.10 -8.77
CA GLY A 34 2.40 -14.31 -8.91
C GLY A 34 1.47 -14.61 -7.72
N ASP A 35 1.47 -13.81 -6.67
CA ASP A 35 0.66 -14.07 -5.48
C ASP A 35 -0.83 -13.70 -5.64
N TYR A 36 -1.25 -13.20 -6.81
CA TYR A 36 -2.60 -12.70 -7.06
C TYR A 36 -3.34 -13.52 -8.11
N SER A 37 -4.64 -13.78 -7.90
CA SER A 37 -5.45 -14.53 -8.86
C SER A 37 -5.57 -13.82 -10.21
N PHE A 38 -5.56 -12.49 -10.25
CA PHE A 38 -5.49 -11.72 -11.48
C PHE A 38 -4.26 -12.07 -12.34
N ASN A 39 -3.13 -12.36 -11.71
CA ASN A 39 -1.89 -12.75 -12.40
C ASN A 39 -1.76 -14.26 -12.64
N GLY A 40 -2.81 -15.03 -12.40
CA GLY A 40 -2.88 -16.45 -12.71
C GLY A 40 -2.57 -17.39 -11.54
N ASN A 41 -2.55 -16.91 -10.30
CA ASN A 41 -2.50 -17.78 -9.13
C ASN A 41 -3.81 -18.55 -9.00
N ARG A 42 -3.73 -19.88 -9.03
CA ARG A 42 -4.89 -20.78 -8.90
C ARG A 42 -5.07 -21.35 -7.50
N GLN A 43 -4.16 -21.01 -6.59
CA GLN A 43 -4.13 -21.51 -5.21
C GLN A 43 -4.74 -20.50 -4.23
N LEU A 44 -4.86 -19.25 -4.66
CA LEU A 44 -5.40 -18.14 -3.88
C LEU A 44 -6.42 -17.37 -4.74
N ALA A 45 -7.51 -16.96 -4.14
CA ALA A 45 -8.42 -15.97 -4.71
C ALA A 45 -8.24 -14.62 -4.01
N THR A 46 -8.03 -13.57 -4.80
CA THR A 46 -7.87 -12.19 -4.32
C THR A 46 -8.91 -11.26 -4.97
N PRO A 47 -10.23 -11.54 -4.79
CA PRO A 47 -11.28 -10.89 -5.56
C PRO A 47 -11.33 -9.37 -5.36
N HIS A 48 -10.99 -8.87 -4.18
CA HIS A 48 -11.03 -7.44 -3.90
C HIS A 48 -9.83 -6.71 -4.50
N ILE A 49 -8.64 -7.30 -4.43
CA ILE A 49 -7.44 -6.76 -5.10
C ILE A 49 -7.59 -6.87 -6.62
N ASP A 50 -8.09 -7.99 -7.13
CA ASP A 50 -8.34 -8.20 -8.56
C ASP A 50 -9.36 -7.21 -9.13
N SER A 51 -10.34 -6.79 -8.33
CA SER A 51 -11.33 -5.78 -8.74
C SER A 51 -10.69 -4.43 -9.05
N LEU A 52 -9.55 -4.09 -8.43
CA LEU A 52 -8.82 -2.86 -8.76
C LEU A 52 -8.29 -2.87 -10.20
N ALA A 53 -7.84 -4.04 -10.68
CA ALA A 53 -7.42 -4.22 -12.07
C ALA A 53 -8.60 -4.31 -13.04
N GLN A 54 -9.67 -5.01 -12.64
CA GLN A 54 -10.87 -5.21 -13.48
C GLN A 54 -11.69 -3.93 -13.65
N ASP A 55 -11.80 -3.12 -12.60
CA ASP A 55 -12.56 -1.87 -12.59
C ASP A 55 -11.68 -0.63 -12.84
N GLY A 56 -10.39 -0.82 -13.08
CA GLY A 56 -9.39 0.21 -13.34
C GLY A 56 -8.37 -0.22 -14.36
N ALA A 57 -7.11 0.13 -14.14
CA ALA A 57 -5.97 -0.23 -15.00
C ALA A 57 -5.00 -1.17 -14.28
N HIS A 58 -4.43 -2.12 -15.02
CA HIS A 58 -3.29 -2.90 -14.59
C HIS A 58 -2.06 -2.59 -15.45
N PHE A 59 -0.90 -2.55 -14.82
CA PHE A 59 0.37 -2.31 -15.48
C PHE A 59 1.07 -3.64 -15.72
N ALA A 60 1.25 -4.00 -16.98
CA ALA A 60 1.84 -5.29 -17.35
C ALA A 60 3.32 -5.38 -16.99
N ARG A 61 4.02 -4.24 -16.93
CA ARG A 61 5.45 -4.13 -16.65
C ARG A 61 5.71 -3.02 -15.64
N PHE A 62 5.53 -3.34 -14.36
CA PHE A 62 5.87 -2.46 -13.27
C PHE A 62 6.98 -3.11 -12.44
N PHE A 63 8.08 -2.38 -12.25
CA PHE A 63 9.26 -2.86 -11.57
C PHE A 63 9.57 -2.00 -10.36
N VAL A 64 10.07 -2.65 -9.31
CA VAL A 64 10.45 -2.07 -8.03
C VAL A 64 11.87 -2.48 -7.67
N GLN A 65 12.40 -2.02 -6.56
CA GLN A 65 13.71 -2.47 -6.07
C GLN A 65 13.60 -3.89 -5.47
N PRO A 66 14.69 -4.64 -5.42
CA PRO A 66 14.66 -6.02 -4.92
C PRO A 66 14.41 -6.13 -3.41
N VAL A 67 14.37 -5.01 -2.67
CA VAL A 67 14.17 -4.96 -1.22
C VAL A 67 13.35 -3.72 -0.81
N CYS A 68 12.71 -3.81 0.36
CA CYS A 68 11.62 -2.93 0.80
C CYS A 68 12.01 -1.44 0.96
N SER A 69 13.02 -1.07 1.74
CA SER A 69 13.30 0.34 2.02
C SER A 69 13.67 1.15 0.77
N PRO A 70 14.52 0.67 -0.15
CA PRO A 70 14.77 1.33 -1.43
C PRO A 70 13.50 1.62 -2.24
N THR A 71 12.64 0.61 -2.44
CA THR A 71 11.36 0.80 -3.15
C THR A 71 10.49 1.85 -2.47
N ARG A 72 10.35 1.75 -1.13
CA ARG A 72 9.52 2.68 -0.36
C ARG A 72 10.03 4.12 -0.48
N ALA A 73 11.35 4.33 -0.40
CA ALA A 73 11.95 5.64 -0.58
C ALA A 73 11.73 6.20 -2.00
N GLU A 74 11.89 5.37 -3.03
CA GLU A 74 11.64 5.79 -4.42
C GLU A 74 10.16 6.13 -4.64
N PHE A 75 9.26 5.29 -4.14
CA PHE A 75 7.82 5.55 -4.23
C PHE A 75 7.42 6.83 -3.49
N LEU A 76 7.95 7.04 -2.29
CA LEU A 76 7.65 8.24 -1.50
C LEU A 76 8.11 9.54 -2.16
N THR A 77 9.17 9.52 -3.00
CA THR A 77 9.84 10.72 -3.49
C THR A 77 9.84 10.87 -5.02
N GLY A 78 9.54 9.81 -5.77
CA GLY A 78 9.72 9.75 -7.22
C GLY A 78 11.18 9.83 -7.68
N ARG A 79 12.15 9.52 -6.79
CA ARG A 79 13.59 9.62 -7.07
C ARG A 79 14.31 8.33 -6.73
N TYR A 80 15.39 8.04 -7.46
CA TYR A 80 16.21 6.84 -7.24
C TYR A 80 16.81 6.80 -5.84
N HIS A 81 16.64 5.69 -5.13
CA HIS A 81 16.92 5.52 -3.69
C HIS A 81 18.33 5.93 -3.25
N ARG A 82 19.36 5.66 -4.08
CA ARG A 82 20.74 6.04 -3.72
C ARG A 82 20.94 7.54 -3.67
N ARG A 83 20.22 8.33 -4.48
CA ARG A 83 20.23 9.79 -4.40
C ARG A 83 19.57 10.32 -3.13
N LEU A 84 18.73 9.50 -2.51
CA LEU A 84 18.03 9.81 -1.26
C LEU A 84 18.85 9.42 -0.01
N GLY A 85 20.05 8.86 -0.19
CA GLY A 85 20.86 8.33 0.90
C GLY A 85 20.46 6.92 1.34
N VAL A 86 19.43 6.31 0.74
CA VAL A 86 18.98 4.96 1.06
C VAL A 86 19.83 3.95 0.29
N THR A 87 20.59 3.13 1.00
CA THR A 87 21.54 2.15 0.41
C THR A 87 21.29 0.73 0.86
N GLY A 88 20.37 0.50 1.80
CA GLY A 88 20.05 -0.80 2.36
C GLY A 88 18.77 -0.77 3.17
N VAL A 89 18.56 -1.77 4.01
CA VAL A 89 17.31 -2.03 4.74
C VAL A 89 17.44 -1.95 6.27
N SER A 90 18.65 -1.72 6.79
CA SER A 90 18.90 -1.71 8.24
C SER A 90 20.15 -0.92 8.58
N THR A 91 20.44 -0.79 9.89
CA THR A 91 21.67 -0.15 10.42
C THR A 91 21.88 1.30 9.98
N GLY A 92 20.80 2.01 9.69
CA GLY A 92 20.82 3.41 9.23
C GLY A 92 20.86 3.58 7.71
N GLN A 93 21.07 2.52 6.96
CA GLN A 93 21.10 2.55 5.48
C GLN A 93 19.71 2.76 4.87
N GLU A 94 18.65 2.54 5.63
CA GLU A 94 17.24 2.76 5.28
C GLU A 94 16.81 4.23 5.44
N ARG A 95 17.63 5.08 6.05
CA ARG A 95 17.30 6.46 6.35
C ARG A 95 17.29 7.31 5.08
N MET A 96 16.15 7.91 4.79
CA MET A 96 16.01 8.84 3.69
C MET A 96 16.46 10.24 4.11
N ASN A 97 17.32 10.90 3.32
CA ASN A 97 17.82 12.25 3.60
C ASN A 97 16.69 13.21 4.01
N PRO A 98 16.82 13.97 5.11
CA PRO A 98 15.77 14.85 5.59
C PRO A 98 15.41 16.00 4.63
N SER A 99 16.33 16.38 3.73
CA SER A 99 16.10 17.40 2.71
C SER A 99 15.15 16.97 1.58
N GLU A 100 14.93 15.68 1.42
CA GLU A 100 14.03 15.16 0.39
C GLU A 100 12.56 15.44 0.72
N LYS A 101 11.77 15.71 -0.28
CA LYS A 101 10.32 15.87 -0.17
C LYS A 101 9.61 14.58 -0.56
N THR A 102 8.67 14.17 0.24
CA THR A 102 7.80 13.05 -0.07
C THR A 102 6.53 13.51 -0.79
N PHE A 103 5.81 12.57 -1.40
CA PHE A 103 4.48 12.89 -1.92
C PHE A 103 3.54 13.37 -0.79
N ALA A 104 3.70 12.86 0.45
CA ALA A 104 2.88 13.30 1.58
C ALA A 104 3.12 14.78 1.93
N ASP A 105 4.37 15.27 1.85
CA ASP A 105 4.67 16.70 1.97
C ASP A 105 3.92 17.50 0.89
N SER A 106 3.90 17.00 -0.35
CA SER A 106 3.22 17.67 -1.48
C SER A 106 1.70 17.66 -1.32
N PHE A 107 1.11 16.55 -0.92
CA PHE A 107 -0.31 16.44 -0.63
C PHE A 107 -0.72 17.36 0.52
N LYS A 108 0.05 17.38 1.60
CA LYS A 108 -0.18 18.28 2.74
C LYS A 108 -0.12 19.75 2.32
N ALA A 109 0.88 20.15 1.52
CA ALA A 109 0.97 21.49 0.96
C ALA A 109 -0.22 21.84 0.06
N ALA A 110 -0.82 20.86 -0.62
CA ALA A 110 -2.04 21.02 -1.40
C ALA A 110 -3.34 21.01 -0.55
N GLY A 111 -3.24 20.94 0.78
CA GLY A 111 -4.38 21.02 1.70
C GLY A 111 -5.07 19.69 1.98
N TYR A 112 -4.44 18.56 1.66
CA TYR A 112 -4.92 17.24 2.04
C TYR A 112 -4.63 16.94 3.51
N ILE A 113 -5.51 16.16 4.15
CA ILE A 113 -5.22 15.49 5.41
C ILE A 113 -4.48 14.19 5.08
N THR A 114 -3.35 13.93 5.72
CA THR A 114 -2.48 12.81 5.37
C THR A 114 -2.36 11.82 6.52
N GLY A 115 -2.57 10.52 6.22
CA GLY A 115 -2.43 9.45 7.20
C GLY A 115 -1.68 8.25 6.65
N ILE A 116 -0.90 7.59 7.51
CA ILE A 116 -0.19 6.34 7.22
C ILE A 116 -0.52 5.30 8.29
N PHE A 117 -0.84 4.07 7.85
CA PHE A 117 -1.35 2.98 8.69
C PHE A 117 -0.59 1.69 8.36
N GLY A 118 0.56 1.47 8.99
CA GLY A 118 1.40 0.30 8.72
C GLY A 118 2.90 0.54 8.84
N LYS A 119 3.67 -0.17 8.03
CA LYS A 119 5.12 -0.17 7.99
C LYS A 119 5.68 1.09 7.31
N TRP A 120 6.60 1.78 7.98
CA TRP A 120 7.32 2.92 7.40
C TRP A 120 8.61 2.52 6.67
N HIS A 121 9.60 2.11 7.39
CA HIS A 121 10.91 1.60 6.93
C HIS A 121 11.83 2.62 6.22
N ASN A 122 11.73 3.92 6.50
CA ASN A 122 12.65 4.93 5.97
C ASN A 122 13.25 5.82 7.08
N GLY A 123 13.54 5.20 8.24
CA GLY A 123 14.14 5.81 9.41
C GLY A 123 13.16 5.99 10.55
N SER A 124 13.56 5.58 11.77
CA SER A 124 12.66 5.49 12.91
C SER A 124 12.62 6.75 13.76
N GLN A 125 13.71 7.50 13.78
CA GLN A 125 13.84 8.68 14.65
C GLN A 125 13.53 9.95 13.87
N TRP A 126 13.18 11.01 14.60
CA TRP A 126 13.11 12.34 14.05
C TRP A 126 14.51 12.79 13.55
N PRO A 127 14.66 13.40 12.36
CA PRO A 127 13.65 13.88 11.42
C PRO A 127 13.20 12.87 10.34
N TYR A 128 13.52 11.58 10.48
CA TYR A 128 13.20 10.53 9.50
C TYR A 128 11.79 9.94 9.72
N HIS A 129 11.20 10.19 10.88
CA HIS A 129 9.89 9.68 11.31
C HIS A 129 8.75 10.13 10.36
N PRO A 130 7.70 9.31 10.12
CA PRO A 130 6.59 9.67 9.21
C PRO A 130 5.97 11.04 9.46
N LEU A 131 5.79 11.43 10.73
CA LEU A 131 5.24 12.74 11.10
C LEU A 131 6.14 13.92 10.70
N ALA A 132 7.44 13.68 10.52
CA ALA A 132 8.39 14.67 10.00
C ALA A 132 8.44 14.67 8.46
N ARG A 133 7.72 13.75 7.81
CA ARG A 133 7.78 13.45 6.39
C ARG A 133 6.43 13.62 5.70
N GLY A 134 5.63 14.58 6.17
CA GLY A 134 4.40 15.02 5.55
C GLY A 134 3.13 14.32 6.00
N PHE A 135 3.18 13.33 6.90
CA PHE A 135 1.99 12.69 7.44
C PHE A 135 1.49 13.41 8.70
N ASP A 136 0.17 13.64 8.80
CA ASP A 136 -0.50 14.24 9.96
C ASP A 136 -0.84 13.17 11.01
N THR A 137 -1.05 11.93 10.57
CA THR A 137 -1.40 10.79 11.43
C THR A 137 -0.55 9.58 11.07
N PHE A 138 0.00 8.94 12.08
CA PHE A 138 0.72 7.68 11.97
C PHE A 138 0.18 6.64 12.95
N TRP A 139 -0.17 5.48 12.42
CA TRP A 139 -0.42 4.24 13.15
C TRP A 139 0.41 3.12 12.55
N GLY A 140 1.27 2.48 13.33
CA GLY A 140 2.09 1.41 12.79
C GLY A 140 3.42 1.22 13.51
N TYR A 141 4.45 0.93 12.74
CA TYR A 141 5.82 0.79 13.23
C TYR A 141 6.81 1.36 12.20
N THR A 142 7.93 1.87 12.68
CA THR A 142 8.90 2.57 11.83
C THR A 142 10.03 1.68 11.32
N SER A 143 10.23 0.50 11.93
CA SER A 143 11.28 -0.44 11.55
C SER A 143 10.96 -1.20 10.25
N GLY A 144 11.95 -1.88 9.69
CA GLY A 144 11.78 -2.73 8.50
C GLY A 144 11.19 -4.10 8.79
N HIS A 145 11.14 -4.49 10.05
CA HIS A 145 10.66 -5.77 10.52
C HIS A 145 9.84 -5.60 11.80
N TRP A 146 8.78 -6.40 11.94
CA TRP A 146 7.99 -6.46 13.16
C TRP A 146 7.77 -7.92 13.53
N GLY A 147 8.11 -8.26 14.77
CA GLY A 147 8.10 -9.65 15.22
C GLY A 147 6.74 -10.12 15.72
N GLU A 148 5.84 -9.21 16.07
CA GLU A 148 4.58 -9.53 16.71
C GLU A 148 3.40 -9.12 15.84
N TYR A 149 2.57 -10.10 15.44
CA TYR A 149 1.44 -9.88 14.56
C TYR A 149 0.09 -9.94 15.28
N PHE A 150 0.08 -10.43 16.52
CA PHE A 150 -1.10 -10.42 17.40
C PHE A 150 -0.84 -9.54 18.60
N ASP A 151 -1.82 -8.73 18.94
CA ASP A 151 -1.77 -7.79 20.08
C ASP A 151 -0.50 -6.94 20.10
N ALA A 152 -0.04 -6.59 18.89
CA ALA A 152 1.25 -5.96 18.65
C ALA A 152 1.36 -4.60 19.37
N PRO A 153 2.51 -4.29 19.98
CA PRO A 153 2.82 -2.92 20.35
C PRO A 153 2.99 -2.10 19.07
N LEU A 154 2.17 -1.07 18.89
CA LEU A 154 2.21 -0.18 17.74
C LEU A 154 2.44 1.26 18.19
N GLU A 155 2.88 2.09 17.30
CA GLU A 155 3.00 3.51 17.53
C GLU A 155 1.78 4.26 17.00
N HIS A 156 1.25 5.19 17.80
CA HIS A 156 0.28 6.19 17.38
C HIS A 156 0.87 7.58 17.64
N ASN A 157 1.24 8.27 16.59
CA ASN A 157 1.74 9.65 16.64
C ASN A 157 2.86 9.89 17.69
N GLY A 158 3.87 9.01 17.72
CA GLY A 158 5.01 9.11 18.65
C GLY A 158 4.79 8.42 20.00
N VAL A 159 3.62 7.85 20.26
CA VAL A 159 3.30 7.15 21.50
C VAL A 159 3.09 5.67 21.24
N MET A 160 3.81 4.81 21.96
CA MET A 160 3.60 3.36 21.90
C MET A 160 2.27 2.98 22.55
N VAL A 161 1.47 2.21 21.84
CA VAL A 161 0.16 1.71 22.27
C VAL A 161 0.09 0.20 22.06
N LYS A 162 -0.57 -0.49 22.98
CA LYS A 162 -0.90 -1.90 22.77
C LYS A 162 -2.12 -1.99 21.87
N SER A 163 -2.04 -2.81 20.83
CA SER A 163 -3.20 -3.14 20.00
C SER A 163 -3.86 -4.44 20.47
N GLU A 164 -5.06 -4.72 20.00
CA GLU A 164 -5.77 -5.97 20.25
C GLU A 164 -6.15 -6.58 18.90
N GLY A 165 -5.80 -7.86 18.70
CA GLY A 165 -6.08 -8.61 17.49
C GLY A 165 -4.92 -8.65 16.49
N TYR A 166 -5.23 -9.06 15.26
CA TYR A 166 -4.25 -9.25 14.21
C TYR A 166 -3.86 -7.92 13.56
N ILE A 167 -2.56 -7.68 13.42
CA ILE A 167 -1.97 -6.39 13.03
C ILE A 167 -2.57 -5.80 11.74
N VAL A 168 -2.85 -6.63 10.72
CA VAL A 168 -3.42 -6.17 9.45
C VAL A 168 -4.85 -5.67 9.65
N ASP A 169 -5.65 -6.40 10.43
CA ASP A 169 -7.03 -6.02 10.75
C ASP A 169 -7.05 -4.72 11.56
N VAL A 170 -6.19 -4.62 12.58
CA VAL A 170 -6.07 -3.43 13.44
C VAL A 170 -5.68 -2.19 12.63
N LEU A 171 -4.63 -2.29 11.80
CA LEU A 171 -4.18 -1.15 10.99
C LEU A 171 -5.22 -0.74 9.95
N THR A 172 -5.96 -1.71 9.41
CA THR A 172 -7.09 -1.43 8.51
C THR A 172 -8.20 -0.69 9.26
N ASP A 173 -8.55 -1.09 10.50
CA ASP A 173 -9.54 -0.39 11.33
C ASP A 173 -9.17 1.07 11.54
N LYS A 174 -7.86 1.35 11.78
CA LYS A 174 -7.38 2.73 11.94
C LYS A 174 -7.48 3.53 10.64
N ALA A 175 -7.19 2.88 9.50
CA ALA A 175 -7.37 3.50 8.18
C ALA A 175 -8.85 3.81 7.88
N LEU A 176 -9.78 2.88 8.19
CA LEU A 176 -11.22 3.09 8.05
C LEU A 176 -11.72 4.25 8.91
N GLN A 177 -11.28 4.32 10.17
CA GLN A 177 -11.60 5.44 11.06
C GLN A 177 -11.06 6.78 10.53
N PHE A 178 -9.87 6.79 9.95
CA PHE A 178 -9.29 7.98 9.34
C PHE A 178 -10.10 8.44 8.12
N ILE A 179 -10.47 7.54 7.21
CA ILE A 179 -11.30 7.83 6.04
C ILE A 179 -12.64 8.45 6.48
N GLU A 180 -13.31 7.82 7.43
CA GLU A 180 -14.61 8.29 7.92
C GLU A 180 -14.55 9.68 8.58
N ARG A 181 -13.54 9.94 9.41
CA ARG A 181 -13.33 11.24 10.06
C ARG A 181 -13.04 12.36 9.07
N ASN A 182 -12.45 12.04 7.92
CA ASN A 182 -11.99 13.02 6.94
C ASN A 182 -12.84 13.04 5.66
N LYS A 183 -13.99 12.36 5.61
CA LYS A 183 -14.84 12.22 4.42
C LYS A 183 -15.29 13.52 3.76
N ALA A 184 -15.31 14.63 4.50
CA ALA A 184 -15.69 15.96 4.01
C ALA A 184 -14.51 16.79 3.48
N ARG A 185 -13.30 16.24 3.45
CA ARG A 185 -12.08 16.92 3.03
C ARG A 185 -11.21 15.98 2.19
N PRO A 186 -10.43 16.49 1.23
CA PRO A 186 -9.52 15.64 0.48
C PRO A 186 -8.48 15.02 1.42
N PHE A 187 -8.25 13.72 1.29
CA PHE A 187 -7.30 12.99 2.11
C PHE A 187 -6.37 12.09 1.29
N LEU A 188 -5.19 11.85 1.86
CA LEU A 188 -4.25 10.82 1.47
C LEU A 188 -4.22 9.76 2.57
N CYS A 189 -4.66 8.54 2.29
CA CYS A 189 -4.61 7.39 3.18
C CYS A 189 -3.62 6.37 2.62
N TYR A 190 -2.44 6.25 3.25
CA TYR A 190 -1.42 5.28 2.87
C TYR A 190 -1.44 4.10 3.83
N VAL A 191 -1.68 2.90 3.31
CA VAL A 191 -1.78 1.64 4.07
C VAL A 191 -0.68 0.70 3.60
N PRO A 192 0.55 0.85 4.09
CA PRO A 192 1.63 -0.11 3.84
C PRO A 192 1.46 -1.30 4.78
N PHE A 193 0.85 -2.37 4.26
CA PHE A 193 0.61 -3.60 4.99
C PHE A 193 1.92 -4.22 5.49
N THR A 194 1.81 -5.05 6.54
CA THR A 194 2.92 -5.83 7.10
C THR A 194 3.08 -7.18 6.38
N THR A 195 2.03 -7.62 5.68
CA THR A 195 1.94 -8.96 5.08
C THR A 195 2.22 -8.96 3.59
N PRO A 196 2.74 -10.12 3.09
CA PRO A 196 3.05 -11.37 3.78
C PRO A 196 4.52 -11.47 4.26
N HIS A 197 5.13 -10.39 4.79
CA HIS A 197 6.47 -10.44 5.40
C HIS A 197 6.50 -11.43 6.58
N SER A 198 7.65 -12.04 6.84
CA SER A 198 7.86 -12.87 8.04
C SER A 198 7.80 -12.03 9.33
N PRO A 199 7.42 -12.62 10.49
CA PRO A 199 7.08 -14.02 10.71
C PRO A 199 5.79 -14.42 10.00
N PHE A 200 5.73 -15.69 9.51
CA PHE A 200 4.52 -16.20 8.88
C PHE A 200 3.52 -16.56 9.96
N SER A 201 2.55 -15.69 10.14
CA SER A 201 1.52 -15.80 11.17
C SER A 201 0.22 -15.20 10.66
N VAL A 202 -0.89 -15.86 10.92
CA VAL A 202 -2.21 -15.49 10.45
C VAL A 202 -3.27 -15.95 11.46
N PRO A 203 -4.44 -15.29 11.53
CA PRO A 203 -5.52 -15.75 12.40
C PRO A 203 -5.89 -17.22 12.17
N PRO A 204 -6.20 -17.99 13.24
CA PRO A 204 -6.51 -19.42 13.13
C PRO A 204 -7.57 -19.74 12.07
N GLN A 205 -8.64 -18.93 11.97
CA GLN A 205 -9.69 -19.12 10.98
C GLN A 205 -9.20 -18.95 9.52
N ASP A 206 -8.17 -18.17 9.28
CA ASP A 206 -7.56 -18.01 7.96
C ASP A 206 -6.61 -19.19 7.69
N TRP A 207 -5.83 -19.64 8.71
CA TRP A 207 -4.96 -20.80 8.60
C TRP A 207 -5.73 -22.08 8.28
N GLU A 208 -6.86 -22.35 8.95
CA GLU A 208 -7.70 -23.53 8.73
C GLU A 208 -8.13 -23.71 7.26
N ARG A 209 -8.24 -22.65 6.49
CA ARG A 209 -8.60 -22.70 5.07
C ARG A 209 -7.44 -23.11 4.16
N TYR A 210 -6.21 -23.04 4.65
CA TYR A 210 -5.01 -23.21 3.82
C TYR A 210 -4.08 -24.31 4.32
N LYS A 211 -4.13 -24.74 5.58
CA LYS A 211 -3.19 -25.70 6.19
C LYS A 211 -3.02 -27.00 5.42
N ASP A 212 -4.12 -27.51 4.84
CA ASP A 212 -4.13 -28.76 4.09
C ASP A 212 -4.33 -28.54 2.58
N LYS A 213 -4.25 -27.29 2.12
CA LYS A 213 -4.49 -26.98 0.72
C LYS A 213 -3.41 -27.56 -0.17
N PRO A 214 -3.77 -28.32 -1.24
CA PRO A 214 -2.81 -28.79 -2.22
C PRO A 214 -2.12 -27.62 -2.94
N LEU A 215 -0.81 -27.64 -3.02
CA LEU A 215 -0.04 -26.67 -3.80
C LEU A 215 0.09 -27.20 -5.24
N ILE A 216 -0.72 -26.66 -6.15
CA ILE A 216 -0.80 -27.06 -7.55
C ILE A 216 0.09 -26.23 -8.49
N GLN A 217 0.65 -25.16 -7.96
CA GLN A 217 1.65 -24.31 -8.61
C GLN A 217 2.83 -24.14 -7.65
N THR A 218 4.03 -24.38 -8.11
CA THR A 218 5.25 -24.41 -7.28
C THR A 218 6.27 -23.39 -7.78
N ALA A 219 7.27 -23.12 -6.95
CA ALA A 219 8.43 -22.33 -7.33
C ALA A 219 9.14 -22.92 -8.56
N VAL A 220 9.89 -22.08 -9.27
CA VAL A 220 10.77 -22.51 -10.38
C VAL A 220 11.80 -23.57 -9.92
N LEU A 221 12.23 -23.45 -8.65
CA LEU A 221 13.06 -24.45 -7.98
C LEU A 221 12.25 -25.09 -6.84
N PRO A 222 11.43 -26.12 -7.11
CA PRO A 222 10.50 -26.67 -6.13
C PRO A 222 11.17 -27.17 -4.83
N LYS A 223 12.42 -27.61 -4.89
CA LYS A 223 13.18 -28.07 -3.72
C LYS A 223 13.48 -26.95 -2.71
N GLU A 224 13.43 -25.70 -3.12
CA GLU A 224 13.61 -24.54 -2.24
C GLU A 224 12.31 -24.08 -1.56
N GLU A 225 11.17 -24.60 -2.03
CA GLU A 225 9.86 -24.22 -1.50
C GLU A 225 9.59 -24.92 -0.17
N ASN A 226 9.16 -24.15 0.81
CA ASN A 226 8.59 -24.67 2.06
C ASN A 226 7.05 -24.64 1.94
N PRO A 227 6.39 -25.80 1.82
CA PRO A 227 4.96 -25.85 1.60
C PRO A 227 4.13 -25.18 2.71
N ASP A 228 4.54 -25.30 3.97
CA ASP A 228 3.80 -24.72 5.10
C ASP A 228 3.95 -23.20 5.13
N ALA A 229 5.16 -22.70 4.83
CA ALA A 229 5.37 -21.27 4.66
C ALA A 229 4.55 -20.73 3.47
N THR A 230 4.49 -21.44 2.33
CA THR A 230 3.64 -21.05 1.19
C THR A 230 2.17 -21.00 1.60
N ARG A 231 1.65 -22.03 2.28
CA ARG A 231 0.26 -22.05 2.75
C ARG A 231 -0.06 -20.90 3.69
N CYS A 232 0.86 -20.60 4.61
CA CYS A 232 0.69 -19.47 5.53
C CYS A 232 0.67 -18.14 4.77
N VAL A 233 1.56 -17.94 3.80
CA VAL A 233 1.57 -16.75 2.94
C VAL A 233 0.25 -16.61 2.17
N LEU A 234 -0.28 -17.69 1.58
CA LEU A 234 -1.58 -17.65 0.90
C LEU A 234 -2.70 -17.23 1.87
N ALA A 235 -2.69 -17.73 3.10
CA ALA A 235 -3.64 -17.33 4.14
C ALA A 235 -3.48 -15.87 4.56
N MET A 236 -2.24 -15.38 4.70
CA MET A 236 -1.94 -13.97 5.00
C MET A 236 -2.45 -13.03 3.90
N LEU A 237 -2.26 -13.40 2.64
CA LEU A 237 -2.74 -12.64 1.48
C LEU A 237 -4.26 -12.68 1.35
N ALA A 238 -4.91 -13.79 1.69
CA ALA A 238 -6.37 -13.85 1.75
C ALA A 238 -6.94 -12.92 2.83
N ASN A 239 -6.27 -12.81 3.98
CA ASN A 239 -6.60 -11.83 5.01
C ASN A 239 -6.41 -10.41 4.49
N GLN A 240 -5.29 -10.13 3.82
CA GLN A 240 -5.01 -8.82 3.24
C GLN A 240 -6.05 -8.44 2.18
N ASP A 241 -6.43 -9.36 1.28
CA ASP A 241 -7.48 -9.12 0.28
C ASP A 241 -8.82 -8.76 0.93
N ARG A 242 -9.21 -9.46 1.98
CA ARG A 242 -10.40 -9.13 2.77
C ARG A 242 -10.33 -7.71 3.35
N ASN A 243 -9.17 -7.29 3.84
CA ASN A 243 -8.96 -5.95 4.36
C ASN A 243 -8.98 -4.86 3.27
N VAL A 244 -8.46 -5.15 2.08
CA VAL A 244 -8.66 -4.30 0.90
C VAL A 244 -10.15 -4.17 0.59
N GLY A 245 -10.90 -5.27 0.61
CA GLY A 245 -12.35 -5.27 0.45
C GLY A 245 -13.09 -4.38 1.45
N ARG A 246 -12.66 -4.38 2.72
CA ARG A 246 -13.22 -3.51 3.78
C ARG A 246 -12.99 -2.03 3.46
N ILE A 247 -11.82 -1.67 2.96
CA ILE A 247 -11.52 -0.28 2.56
C ILE A 247 -12.39 0.13 1.37
N LEU A 248 -12.49 -0.71 0.34
CA LEU A 248 -13.35 -0.43 -0.83
C LEU A 248 -14.83 -0.30 -0.44
N ALA A 249 -15.31 -1.17 0.44
CA ALA A 249 -16.68 -1.11 0.97
C ALA A 249 -16.93 0.19 1.76
N LYS A 250 -15.98 0.65 2.58
CA LYS A 250 -16.08 1.91 3.32
C LYS A 250 -16.13 3.12 2.38
N LEU A 251 -15.33 3.15 1.34
CA LEU A 251 -15.38 4.22 0.33
C LEU A 251 -16.76 4.27 -0.34
N LYS A 252 -17.34 3.11 -0.66
CA LYS A 252 -18.68 3.01 -1.23
C LYS A 252 -19.78 3.42 -0.23
N GLU A 253 -19.69 2.97 1.01
CA GLU A 253 -20.62 3.34 2.12
C GLU A 253 -20.69 4.86 2.33
N LEU A 254 -19.57 5.55 2.14
CA LEU A 254 -19.45 6.99 2.32
C LEU A 254 -19.66 7.81 1.03
N ASP A 255 -20.07 7.18 -0.07
CA ASP A 255 -20.22 7.80 -1.41
C ASP A 255 -18.93 8.45 -1.94
N LEU A 256 -17.76 7.96 -1.52
CA LEU A 256 -16.45 8.46 -1.93
C LEU A 256 -15.80 7.65 -3.08
N GLU A 257 -16.43 6.59 -3.54
CA GLU A 257 -15.84 5.64 -4.50
C GLU A 257 -15.41 6.32 -5.80
N ASN A 258 -16.25 7.22 -6.35
CA ASN A 258 -15.99 7.91 -7.61
C ASN A 258 -14.97 9.05 -7.47
N ASP A 259 -14.80 9.54 -6.26
CA ASP A 259 -13.90 10.65 -5.94
C ASP A 259 -12.59 10.18 -5.27
N THR A 260 -12.27 8.89 -5.42
CA THR A 260 -11.07 8.32 -4.80
C THR A 260 -10.24 7.53 -5.81
N ILE A 261 -8.97 7.85 -5.89
CA ILE A 261 -7.96 7.05 -6.59
C ILE A 261 -7.46 5.98 -5.62
N VAL A 262 -7.58 4.70 -6.00
CA VAL A 262 -7.04 3.57 -5.22
C VAL A 262 -5.90 2.95 -5.99
N ILE A 263 -4.73 2.85 -5.36
CA ILE A 263 -3.49 2.28 -5.92
C ILE A 263 -3.09 1.06 -5.08
N TYR A 264 -2.74 -0.04 -5.73
CA TYR A 264 -2.23 -1.26 -5.09
C TYR A 264 -0.98 -1.76 -5.77
N PHE A 265 0.08 -2.08 -5.00
CA PHE A 265 1.31 -2.71 -5.49
C PHE A 265 2.07 -3.41 -4.35
N SER A 266 3.18 -4.11 -4.66
CA SER A 266 4.10 -4.72 -3.70
C SER A 266 5.47 -4.06 -3.76
N ASP A 267 6.19 -4.05 -2.63
CA ASP A 267 7.48 -3.36 -2.52
C ASP A 267 8.66 -4.15 -3.07
N ASN A 268 8.57 -5.46 -3.21
CA ASN A 268 9.55 -6.33 -3.86
C ASN A 268 8.92 -7.69 -4.21
N GLY A 269 9.70 -8.59 -4.77
CA GLY A 269 9.28 -9.97 -5.02
C GLY A 269 9.08 -10.79 -3.74
N PRO A 270 8.65 -12.05 -3.88
CA PRO A 270 8.30 -12.93 -2.74
C PRO A 270 9.52 -13.20 -1.86
N ASN A 271 9.33 -13.20 -0.53
CA ASN A 271 10.39 -13.47 0.44
C ASN A 271 10.75 -14.97 0.56
N THR A 272 9.92 -15.86 0.06
CA THR A 272 10.17 -17.31 0.01
C THR A 272 10.05 -17.82 -1.42
N ALA A 273 10.67 -18.96 -1.69
CA ALA A 273 10.45 -19.68 -2.93
C ALA A 273 9.01 -20.19 -2.94
N ARG A 274 8.21 -19.72 -3.90
CA ARG A 274 6.84 -20.13 -4.20
C ARG A 274 6.52 -19.77 -5.65
N TRP A 275 5.40 -20.23 -6.18
CA TRP A 275 5.00 -19.88 -7.54
C TRP A 275 4.93 -18.33 -7.70
N ASN A 276 5.62 -17.84 -8.72
CA ASN A 276 5.68 -16.41 -9.05
C ASN A 276 5.67 -16.20 -10.57
N GLY A 277 4.67 -16.76 -11.27
CA GLY A 277 4.55 -16.63 -12.72
C GLY A 277 5.71 -17.29 -13.50
N ASN A 278 6.37 -18.30 -12.93
CA ASN A 278 7.57 -18.96 -13.47
C ASN A 278 8.78 -18.02 -13.66
N MET A 279 8.79 -16.87 -13.03
CA MET A 279 9.93 -15.95 -13.06
C MET A 279 11.02 -16.42 -12.11
N LYS A 280 12.28 -16.28 -12.55
CA LYS A 280 13.46 -16.49 -11.72
C LYS A 280 13.58 -15.38 -10.67
N GLY A 281 14.06 -15.74 -9.49
CA GLY A 281 14.38 -14.80 -8.42
C GLY A 281 13.26 -14.61 -7.42
N LYS A 282 13.63 -14.01 -6.31
CA LYS A 282 12.78 -13.65 -5.17
C LYS A 282 13.37 -12.41 -4.51
N LYS A 283 12.80 -11.92 -3.41
CA LYS A 283 13.33 -10.80 -2.62
C LYS A 283 14.86 -10.86 -2.50
N GLY A 284 15.51 -9.73 -2.75
CA GLY A 284 16.99 -9.62 -2.76
C GLY A 284 17.61 -9.95 -4.11
N SER A 285 16.89 -10.52 -5.08
CA SER A 285 17.38 -10.79 -6.44
C SER A 285 16.98 -9.66 -7.39
N VAL A 286 17.88 -9.31 -8.28
CA VAL A 286 17.61 -8.41 -9.41
C VAL A 286 16.99 -9.12 -10.62
N ASP A 287 16.80 -10.44 -10.55
CA ASP A 287 16.02 -11.18 -11.53
C ASP A 287 14.54 -10.73 -11.51
N GLU A 288 13.82 -10.97 -12.58
CA GLU A 288 12.45 -10.48 -12.76
C GLU A 288 11.51 -10.85 -11.59
N GLY A 289 11.64 -12.07 -11.04
CA GLY A 289 10.85 -12.50 -9.90
C GLY A 289 11.13 -11.74 -8.60
N GLY A 290 12.28 -11.07 -8.50
CA GLY A 290 12.63 -10.25 -7.34
C GLY A 290 12.19 -8.78 -7.44
N VAL A 291 11.99 -8.28 -8.67
CA VAL A 291 11.75 -6.86 -8.93
C VAL A 291 10.43 -6.56 -9.65
N ARG A 292 9.77 -7.54 -10.26
CA ARG A 292 8.45 -7.32 -10.87
C ARG A 292 7.36 -7.33 -9.81
N SER A 293 6.57 -6.28 -9.78
CA SER A 293 5.44 -6.10 -8.86
C SER A 293 4.14 -5.95 -9.66
N PRO A 294 2.99 -6.39 -9.11
CA PRO A 294 1.70 -5.91 -9.64
C PRO A 294 1.60 -4.41 -9.42
N LEU A 295 0.89 -3.71 -10.31
CA LEU A 295 0.42 -2.36 -10.08
C LEU A 295 -0.98 -2.25 -10.64
N PHE A 296 -1.94 -1.93 -9.76
CA PHE A 296 -3.34 -1.71 -10.11
C PHE A 296 -3.76 -0.32 -9.66
N ILE A 297 -4.45 0.42 -10.53
CA ILE A 297 -4.95 1.76 -10.24
C ILE A 297 -6.42 1.83 -10.64
N ARG A 298 -7.30 2.16 -9.68
CA ARG A 298 -8.73 2.32 -9.89
C ARG A 298 -9.14 3.76 -9.60
N TRP A 299 -9.85 4.36 -10.55
CA TRP A 299 -10.55 5.63 -10.38
C TRP A 299 -11.81 5.59 -11.25
N PRO A 300 -12.98 5.26 -10.67
CA PRO A 300 -14.21 5.11 -11.43
C PRO A 300 -14.58 6.37 -12.22
N GLY A 301 -15.03 6.18 -13.45
CA GLY A 301 -15.39 7.28 -14.34
C GLY A 301 -14.24 8.10 -14.93
N LYS A 302 -12.97 7.87 -14.48
CA LYS A 302 -11.77 8.55 -15.00
C LYS A 302 -10.78 7.58 -15.67
N ILE A 303 -10.66 6.37 -15.14
CA ILE A 303 -9.83 5.31 -15.74
C ILE A 303 -10.76 4.27 -16.38
N THR A 304 -10.46 3.89 -17.62
CA THR A 304 -11.21 2.84 -18.34
C THR A 304 -11.06 1.51 -17.60
N ARG A 305 -12.18 0.83 -17.37
CA ARG A 305 -12.22 -0.48 -16.72
C ARG A 305 -11.46 -1.50 -17.55
N GLY A 306 -10.63 -2.32 -16.89
CA GLY A 306 -9.83 -3.36 -17.50
C GLY A 306 -8.71 -2.83 -18.41
N ALA A 307 -8.36 -1.56 -18.30
CA ALA A 307 -7.28 -0.99 -19.11
C ALA A 307 -5.95 -1.69 -18.83
N LYS A 308 -5.23 -2.03 -19.88
CA LYS A 308 -3.88 -2.58 -19.80
C LYS A 308 -2.87 -1.49 -20.17
N VAL A 309 -1.88 -1.28 -19.33
CA VAL A 309 -0.76 -0.37 -19.58
C VAL A 309 0.51 -1.20 -19.82
N ASP A 310 1.05 -1.15 -21.04
CA ASP A 310 2.26 -1.88 -21.41
C ASP A 310 3.54 -1.04 -21.29
N ALA A 311 3.45 0.23 -20.93
CA ALA A 311 4.61 1.08 -20.63
C ALA A 311 5.34 0.60 -19.38
N ILE A 312 6.64 0.89 -19.32
CA ILE A 312 7.51 0.69 -18.14
C ILE A 312 7.54 2.01 -17.39
#